data_27f60ed83a4b29ed5455c61f10c1fbbd
#
_entry.id   27f60ed83a4b29ed5455c61f10c1fbbd
#
_cell.length_a   1.000
_cell.length_b   1.000
_cell.length_c   1.000
_cell.angle_alpha   90.00
_cell.angle_beta   90.00
_cell.angle_gamma   90.00
#
_symmetry.space_group_name_H-M   'P 1'
#
loop_
_entity.id
_entity.type
_entity.pdbx_description
1 polymer ?
#
loop_
_entity_poly.entity_id
_entity_poly.type
_entity_poly.pdbx_seq_one_letter_code
_entity_poly.pdbx_strand_id
1 'polypeptide(L)'
;MAVAPIVMGALPEWAKSVPYQIKKIAVKDACTAVREAKRGFAKDGQFRKCTFRSRRDRQQTIFIPKTAISERGVYHTLLGEMRFAETLPEDFSDGRLTMAYGEYYLTISQEVQPRQPENQGRVVALDPGVRTFITFFSESSCGWIGDDANLRIQKFCFKLDRLISKISKAKSAQKRRFKKAADRIRCKVQHLVKELHHKTAKFFVENFDVILLPSFESSQMVSKSRRKIKSKTVRQMLTLSHYAFKKHLEWKAWETGTILLSDINEAYTSKTVSWTGEIVKIGGARVIKSKSDGRVMDRDLNGARGIFLRALVDTPWLRASLPAYVFAIN
;
A
#
# COMPACT_ATOMS: atom_id res chain seq x y z
N MET A 1 11.23 -14.56 33.87
CA MET A 1 11.01 -13.35 34.70
C MET A 1 10.35 -12.27 33.83
N ALA A 2 9.33 -11.60 34.36
CA ALA A 2 8.68 -10.51 33.65
C ALA A 2 9.56 -9.25 33.69
N VAL A 3 10.17 -8.89 32.58
CA VAL A 3 11.06 -7.72 32.46
C VAL A 3 10.31 -6.40 32.72
N ALA A 4 9.02 -6.37 32.43
CA ALA A 4 8.22 -5.15 32.55
C ALA A 4 8.17 -4.53 33.98
N PRO A 5 7.97 -5.27 35.08
CA PRO A 5 7.95 -4.66 36.42
C PRO A 5 9.29 -4.02 36.81
N ILE A 6 10.42 -4.66 36.44
CA ILE A 6 11.75 -4.15 36.79
C ILE A 6 12.02 -2.83 36.06
N VAL A 7 11.74 -2.78 34.74
CA VAL A 7 11.93 -1.56 33.94
C VAL A 7 10.99 -0.46 34.37
N MET A 8 9.74 -0.79 34.73
CA MET A 8 8.77 0.21 35.22
C MET A 8 9.18 0.88 36.54
N GLY A 9 9.85 0.15 37.43
CA GLY A 9 10.40 0.69 38.69
C GLY A 9 11.62 1.60 38.45
N ALA A 10 12.38 1.41 37.37
CA ALA A 10 13.59 2.17 37.05
C ALA A 10 13.35 3.36 36.10
N LEU A 11 12.09 3.74 35.83
CA LEU A 11 11.79 4.83 34.93
C LEU A 11 12.17 6.19 35.51
N PRO A 12 12.68 7.14 34.71
CA PRO A 12 13.05 8.47 35.13
C PRO A 12 11.80 9.28 35.58
N GLU A 13 12.03 10.32 36.39
CA GLU A 13 10.98 11.13 37.04
C GLU A 13 9.96 11.68 36.03
N TRP A 14 10.42 12.19 34.87
CA TRP A 14 9.52 12.71 33.86
C TRP A 14 8.52 11.68 33.29
N ALA A 15 8.81 10.40 33.40
CA ALA A 15 7.91 9.34 32.95
C ALA A 15 6.73 9.13 33.91
N LYS A 16 6.75 9.67 35.13
CA LYS A 16 5.65 9.56 36.09
C LYS A 16 4.36 10.19 35.57
N SER A 17 4.46 11.30 34.82
CA SER A 17 3.30 11.99 34.21
C SER A 17 2.68 11.23 33.04
N VAL A 18 3.36 10.21 32.45
CA VAL A 18 2.84 9.44 31.34
C VAL A 18 1.91 8.34 31.84
N PRO A 19 0.71 8.16 31.24
CA PRO A 19 -0.23 7.10 31.60
C PRO A 19 0.42 5.72 31.65
N TYR A 20 0.05 4.92 32.63
CA TYR A 20 0.66 3.62 32.92
C TYR A 20 0.63 2.68 31.70
N GLN A 21 -0.50 2.60 30.98
CA GLN A 21 -0.67 1.72 29.85
C GLN A 21 0.28 2.07 28.69
N ILE A 22 0.51 3.35 28.44
CA ILE A 22 1.47 3.80 27.39
C ILE A 22 2.87 3.31 27.75
N LYS A 23 3.30 3.48 29.01
CA LYS A 23 4.61 3.03 29.50
C LYS A 23 4.75 1.52 29.38
N LYS A 24 3.75 0.77 29.86
CA LYS A 24 3.74 -0.70 29.83
C LYS A 24 3.87 -1.24 28.39
N ILE A 25 3.12 -0.68 27.45
CA ILE A 25 3.17 -1.12 26.04
C ILE A 25 4.48 -0.69 25.40
N ALA A 26 5.03 0.50 25.70
CA ALA A 26 6.33 0.90 25.17
C ALA A 26 7.46 -0.07 25.60
N VAL A 27 7.46 -0.52 26.85
CA VAL A 27 8.40 -1.56 27.33
C VAL A 27 8.17 -2.88 26.62
N LYS A 28 6.90 -3.31 26.46
CA LYS A 28 6.56 -4.54 25.72
C LYS A 28 7.04 -4.46 24.26
N ASP A 29 6.84 -3.33 23.56
CA ASP A 29 7.28 -3.11 22.19
C ASP A 29 8.80 -3.20 22.09
N ALA A 30 9.55 -2.61 23.04
CA ALA A 30 11.01 -2.72 23.08
C ALA A 30 11.49 -4.16 23.27
N CYS A 31 10.90 -4.89 24.22
CA CYS A 31 11.20 -6.31 24.43
C CYS A 31 10.89 -7.16 23.20
N THR A 32 9.79 -6.87 22.49
CA THR A 32 9.40 -7.56 21.27
C THR A 32 10.41 -7.27 20.14
N ALA A 33 10.84 -6.02 19.97
CA ALA A 33 11.84 -5.65 18.97
C ALA A 33 13.17 -6.42 19.17
N VAL A 34 13.64 -6.54 20.42
CA VAL A 34 14.84 -7.31 20.74
C VAL A 34 14.64 -8.79 20.45
N ARG A 35 13.47 -9.35 20.82
CA ARG A 35 13.14 -10.77 20.57
C ARG A 35 13.13 -11.09 19.08
N GLU A 36 12.49 -10.25 18.27
CA GLU A 36 12.42 -10.42 16.82
C GLU A 36 13.79 -10.22 16.15
N ALA A 37 14.62 -9.30 16.65
CA ALA A 37 16.00 -9.15 16.16
C ALA A 37 16.84 -10.41 16.43
N LYS A 38 16.72 -11.02 17.64
CA LYS A 38 17.39 -12.28 17.99
C LYS A 38 16.88 -13.44 17.15
N ARG A 39 15.56 -13.57 16.96
CA ARG A 39 14.94 -14.60 16.12
C ARG A 39 15.41 -14.50 14.67
N GLY A 40 15.45 -13.28 14.14
CA GLY A 40 15.95 -13.04 12.78
C GLY A 40 17.42 -13.41 12.63
N PHE A 41 18.27 -13.06 13.62
CA PHE A 41 19.68 -13.44 13.63
C PHE A 41 19.86 -14.97 13.63
N ALA A 42 19.10 -15.68 14.45
CA ALA A 42 19.12 -17.14 14.49
C ALA A 42 18.71 -17.79 13.15
N LYS A 43 17.88 -17.10 12.34
CA LYS A 43 17.39 -17.60 11.04
C LYS A 43 18.39 -17.39 9.90
N ASP A 44 19.03 -16.23 9.83
CA ASP A 44 19.84 -15.81 8.66
C ASP A 44 21.25 -15.30 8.99
N GLY A 45 21.66 -15.31 10.26
CA GLY A 45 22.98 -14.86 10.71
C GLY A 45 23.21 -13.34 10.58
N GLN A 46 22.19 -12.56 10.16
CA GLN A 46 22.34 -11.12 9.96
C GLN A 46 22.03 -10.33 11.23
N PHE A 47 22.98 -9.57 11.72
CA PHE A 47 22.80 -8.70 12.88
C PHE A 47 21.84 -7.55 12.54
N ARG A 48 20.75 -7.45 13.30
CA ARG A 48 19.76 -6.37 13.22
C ARG A 48 19.83 -5.49 14.45
N LYS A 49 20.31 -4.27 14.26
CA LYS A 49 20.41 -3.29 15.34
C LYS A 49 19.01 -2.79 15.72
N CYS A 50 18.62 -2.96 16.98
CA CYS A 50 17.46 -2.27 17.55
C CYS A 50 17.81 -0.79 17.75
N THR A 51 17.04 0.10 17.14
CA THR A 51 17.25 1.55 17.25
C THR A 51 16.16 2.17 18.12
N PHE A 52 16.50 3.19 18.89
CA PHE A 52 15.55 3.97 19.67
C PHE A 52 14.74 4.88 18.74
N ARG A 53 13.46 5.04 19.04
CA ARG A 53 12.64 6.09 18.43
C ARG A 53 13.17 7.46 18.84
N SER A 54 13.46 8.30 17.89
CA SER A 54 13.97 9.64 18.13
C SER A 54 12.84 10.66 18.08
N ARG A 55 12.90 11.69 18.91
CA ARG A 55 12.00 12.88 18.79
C ARG A 55 12.05 13.51 17.38
N ARG A 56 13.10 13.22 16.61
CA ARG A 56 13.25 13.71 15.23
C ARG A 56 12.51 12.86 14.21
N ASP A 57 12.03 11.67 14.61
CA ASP A 57 11.27 10.80 13.70
C ASP A 57 9.94 11.48 13.37
N ARG A 58 9.65 11.51 12.09
CA ARG A 58 8.48 12.22 11.56
C ARG A 58 7.19 11.46 11.73
N GLN A 59 7.30 10.20 12.04
CA GLN A 59 6.18 9.32 12.33
C GLN A 59 6.40 8.66 13.67
N GLN A 60 5.48 8.85 14.59
CA GLN A 60 5.50 8.28 15.92
C GLN A 60 4.13 7.74 16.27
N THR A 61 4.09 6.62 16.95
CA THR A 61 2.85 5.94 17.30
C THR A 61 2.90 5.53 18.78
N ILE A 62 1.81 5.76 19.49
CA ILE A 62 1.61 5.30 20.87
C ILE A 62 0.33 4.47 20.96
N PHE A 63 0.31 3.54 21.88
CA PHE A 63 -0.87 2.74 22.21
C PHE A 63 -1.84 3.56 23.05
N ILE A 64 -3.14 3.44 22.76
CA ILE A 64 -4.22 4.07 23.51
C ILE A 64 -5.25 2.99 23.86
N PRO A 65 -5.52 2.72 25.13
CA PRO A 65 -6.56 1.77 25.51
C PRO A 65 -7.95 2.35 25.22
N LYS A 66 -8.94 1.49 24.92
CA LYS A 66 -10.35 1.87 24.68
C LYS A 66 -10.88 2.81 25.75
N THR A 67 -10.57 2.53 27.02
CA THR A 67 -11.01 3.33 28.17
C THR A 67 -10.49 4.78 28.20
N ALA A 68 -9.46 5.09 27.40
CA ALA A 68 -8.91 6.44 27.27
C ALA A 68 -9.40 7.18 26.04
N ILE A 69 -10.32 6.60 25.26
CA ILE A 69 -10.91 7.16 24.05
C ILE A 69 -12.37 7.50 24.36
N SER A 70 -12.77 8.73 24.11
CA SER A 70 -14.15 9.21 24.25
C SER A 70 -14.46 10.22 23.15
N GLU A 71 -15.70 10.62 22.98
CA GLU A 71 -16.10 11.69 22.05
C GLU A 71 -15.38 13.02 22.28
N ARG A 72 -14.96 13.29 23.53
CA ARG A 72 -14.17 14.48 23.89
C ARG A 72 -12.70 14.37 23.47
N GLY A 73 -12.21 13.21 23.08
CA GLY A 73 -10.81 13.01 22.66
C GLY A 73 -10.13 11.84 23.35
N VAL A 74 -8.82 11.78 23.18
CA VAL A 74 -7.93 10.76 23.75
C VAL A 74 -7.31 11.31 25.02
N TYR A 75 -7.46 10.61 26.17
CA TYR A 75 -7.01 11.12 27.47
C TYR A 75 -7.41 12.58 27.70
N HIS A 76 -8.67 12.93 27.41
CA HIS A 76 -9.15 14.32 27.42
C HIS A 76 -8.91 15.06 28.74
N THR A 77 -8.90 14.35 29.89
CA THR A 77 -8.57 14.92 31.18
C THR A 77 -7.12 15.36 31.30
N LEU A 78 -6.21 14.78 30.50
CA LEU A 78 -4.78 15.08 30.52
C LEU A 78 -4.35 15.97 29.36
N LEU A 79 -4.91 15.72 28.18
CA LEU A 79 -4.51 16.38 26.93
C LEU A 79 -5.49 17.47 26.48
N GLY A 80 -6.62 17.64 27.18
CA GLY A 80 -7.70 18.54 26.78
C GLY A 80 -8.61 17.93 25.72
N GLU A 81 -9.64 18.67 25.35
CA GLU A 81 -10.61 18.26 24.35
C GLU A 81 -10.00 18.26 22.93
N MET A 82 -10.36 17.26 22.15
CA MET A 82 -9.92 17.08 20.78
C MET A 82 -11.14 16.91 19.87
N ARG A 83 -11.06 17.47 18.64
CA ARG A 83 -12.07 17.22 17.61
C ARG A 83 -11.61 16.08 16.71
N PHE A 84 -12.43 15.07 16.58
CA PHE A 84 -12.27 14.03 15.58
C PHE A 84 -12.82 14.51 14.23
N ALA A 85 -12.18 14.12 13.13
CA ALA A 85 -12.66 14.39 11.78
C ALA A 85 -13.84 13.48 11.38
N GLU A 86 -13.94 12.32 12.03
CA GLU A 86 -14.97 11.31 11.83
C GLU A 86 -15.60 10.93 13.17
N THR A 87 -16.84 10.49 13.18
CA THR A 87 -17.51 9.97 14.37
C THR A 87 -16.87 8.66 14.81
N LEU A 88 -16.73 8.48 16.12
CA LEU A 88 -16.28 7.19 16.65
C LEU A 88 -17.37 6.13 16.41
N PRO A 89 -17.01 4.91 16.02
CA PRO A 89 -17.97 3.81 15.96
C PRO A 89 -18.45 3.45 17.38
N GLU A 90 -19.62 2.87 17.47
CA GLU A 90 -20.23 2.46 18.76
C GLU A 90 -19.41 1.37 19.45
N ASP A 91 -18.93 0.41 18.68
CA ASP A 91 -18.05 -0.64 19.18
C ASP A 91 -16.69 -0.62 18.50
N PHE A 92 -15.64 -0.58 19.32
CA PHE A 92 -14.25 -0.60 18.91
C PHE A 92 -13.35 -1.15 20.02
N SER A 93 -12.18 -1.59 19.66
CA SER A 93 -11.14 -2.05 20.58
C SER A 93 -10.10 -0.97 20.82
N ASP A 94 -9.02 -1.33 21.54
CA ASP A 94 -7.88 -0.45 21.77
C ASP A 94 -7.35 0.14 20.45
N GLY A 95 -6.79 1.35 20.54
CA GLY A 95 -6.32 2.10 19.40
C GLY A 95 -4.84 2.45 19.46
N ARG A 96 -4.42 3.15 18.40
CA ARG A 96 -3.10 3.76 18.31
C ARG A 96 -3.23 5.20 17.86
N LEU A 97 -2.63 6.12 18.60
CA LEU A 97 -2.48 7.50 18.16
C LEU A 97 -1.15 7.65 17.43
N THR A 98 -1.24 8.01 16.17
CA THR A 98 -0.08 8.18 15.29
C THR A 98 0.07 9.65 14.91
N MET A 99 1.24 10.23 15.17
CA MET A 99 1.65 11.51 14.62
C MET A 99 2.48 11.24 13.35
N ALA A 100 2.04 11.81 12.24
CA ALA A 100 2.76 11.72 10.96
C ALA A 100 2.82 13.08 10.27
N TYR A 101 4.02 13.59 10.05
CA TYR A 101 4.26 14.88 9.35
C TYR A 101 3.52 16.10 9.93
N GLY A 102 3.16 16.05 11.22
CA GLY A 102 2.45 17.11 11.93
C GLY A 102 0.93 16.95 11.96
N GLU A 103 0.41 15.86 11.43
CA GLU A 103 -0.99 15.44 11.56
C GLU A 103 -1.11 14.29 12.54
N TYR A 104 -2.28 14.17 13.20
CA TYR A 104 -2.57 13.13 14.16
C TYR A 104 -3.70 12.24 13.67
N TYR A 105 -3.52 10.94 13.79
CA TYR A 105 -4.48 9.92 13.39
C TYR A 105 -4.72 8.98 14.55
N LEU A 106 -5.98 8.81 14.93
CA LEU A 106 -6.40 7.75 15.81
C LEU A 106 -6.83 6.56 14.98
N THR A 107 -6.09 5.46 15.06
CA THR A 107 -6.45 4.18 14.43
C THR A 107 -7.04 3.29 15.50
N ILE A 108 -8.27 2.85 15.32
CA ILE A 108 -8.99 1.94 16.21
C ILE A 108 -9.33 0.65 15.48
N SER A 109 -9.37 -0.45 16.19
CA SER A 109 -9.77 -1.75 15.63
C SER A 109 -11.26 -1.95 15.86
N GLN A 110 -11.95 -2.35 14.81
CA GLN A 110 -13.35 -2.73 14.84
C GLN A 110 -13.50 -4.15 14.31
N GLU A 111 -14.38 -4.93 14.90
CA GLU A 111 -14.70 -6.25 14.38
C GLU A 111 -15.60 -6.12 13.15
N VAL A 112 -15.21 -6.76 12.07
CA VAL A 112 -15.93 -6.74 10.80
C VAL A 112 -16.27 -8.17 10.42
N GLN A 113 -17.54 -8.40 10.11
CA GLN A 113 -17.99 -9.68 9.54
C GLN A 113 -17.90 -9.60 8.01
N PRO A 114 -17.25 -10.55 7.35
CA PRO A 114 -17.18 -10.56 5.90
C PRO A 114 -18.57 -10.77 5.31
N ARG A 115 -18.85 -10.06 4.21
CA ARG A 115 -20.10 -10.23 3.46
C ARG A 115 -20.02 -11.53 2.66
N GLN A 116 -21.18 -12.16 2.44
CA GLN A 116 -21.33 -13.23 1.46
C GLN A 116 -21.84 -12.61 0.16
N PRO A 117 -21.02 -12.52 -0.88
CA PRO A 117 -21.47 -11.92 -2.14
C PRO A 117 -22.33 -12.90 -2.94
N GLU A 118 -23.23 -12.35 -3.71
CA GLU A 118 -23.82 -13.07 -4.84
C GLU A 118 -22.76 -13.16 -5.94
N ASN A 119 -22.16 -14.32 -6.09
CA ASN A 119 -21.13 -14.54 -7.10
C ASN A 119 -21.78 -14.67 -8.49
N GLN A 120 -21.61 -13.64 -9.33
CA GLN A 120 -22.10 -13.59 -10.72
C GLN A 120 -21.04 -14.01 -11.73
N GLY A 121 -19.88 -14.46 -11.29
CA GLY A 121 -18.78 -14.91 -12.13
C GLY A 121 -18.01 -13.80 -12.86
N ARG A 122 -18.14 -12.53 -12.43
CA ARG A 122 -17.45 -11.40 -13.06
C ARG A 122 -15.97 -11.42 -12.68
N VAL A 123 -15.12 -11.65 -13.67
CA VAL A 123 -13.67 -11.77 -13.49
C VAL A 123 -12.93 -10.58 -14.08
N VAL A 124 -11.91 -10.08 -13.38
CA VAL A 124 -11.04 -9.00 -13.87
C VAL A 124 -9.56 -9.34 -13.64
N ALA A 125 -8.72 -9.07 -14.62
CA ALA A 125 -7.27 -9.11 -14.48
C ALA A 125 -6.69 -7.71 -14.35
N LEU A 126 -5.73 -7.55 -13.45
CA LEU A 126 -5.05 -6.29 -13.15
C LEU A 126 -3.59 -6.38 -13.60
N ASP A 127 -3.11 -5.35 -14.30
CA ASP A 127 -1.70 -5.15 -14.62
C ASP A 127 -1.19 -3.90 -13.89
N PRO A 128 -0.43 -4.04 -12.79
CA PRO A 128 0.14 -2.92 -12.04
C PRO A 128 1.26 -2.23 -12.83
N GLY A 129 1.13 -0.93 -13.03
CA GLY A 129 2.08 -0.14 -13.80
C GLY A 129 2.68 1.06 -13.04
N VAL A 130 3.62 1.75 -13.68
CA VAL A 130 4.24 2.98 -13.16
C VAL A 130 3.71 4.23 -13.86
N ARG A 131 3.32 4.13 -15.12
CA ARG A 131 2.69 5.22 -15.87
C ARG A 131 1.24 5.33 -15.49
N THR A 132 0.50 4.29 -15.72
CA THR A 132 -0.84 4.00 -15.22
C THR A 132 -0.72 3.21 -13.94
N PHE A 133 -1.51 3.51 -12.92
CA PHE A 133 -1.42 2.79 -11.66
C PHE A 133 -1.87 1.34 -11.81
N ILE A 134 -3.02 1.13 -12.45
CA ILE A 134 -3.55 -0.19 -12.81
C ILE A 134 -4.17 -0.10 -14.21
N THR A 135 -3.80 -1.02 -15.09
CA THR A 135 -4.57 -1.34 -16.30
C THR A 135 -5.37 -2.59 -16.02
N PHE A 136 -6.64 -2.63 -16.39
CA PHE A 136 -7.48 -3.79 -16.13
C PHE A 136 -8.17 -4.28 -17.40
N PHE A 137 -8.44 -5.57 -17.40
CA PHE A 137 -9.17 -6.25 -18.47
C PHE A 137 -10.15 -7.26 -17.87
N SER A 138 -11.39 -7.21 -18.32
CA SER A 138 -12.42 -8.21 -18.07
C SER A 138 -13.11 -8.57 -19.38
N GLU A 139 -14.04 -9.50 -19.34
CA GLU A 139 -14.86 -9.87 -20.50
C GLU A 139 -15.70 -8.73 -21.05
N SER A 140 -16.24 -7.91 -20.16
CA SER A 140 -17.19 -6.85 -20.49
C SER A 140 -16.58 -5.46 -20.52
N SER A 141 -15.40 -5.28 -19.93
CA SER A 141 -14.80 -3.96 -19.79
C SER A 141 -13.28 -4.01 -19.67
N CYS A 142 -12.65 -2.94 -20.10
CA CYS A 142 -11.23 -2.72 -19.89
C CYS A 142 -10.97 -1.23 -19.67
N GLY A 143 -9.83 -0.89 -19.06
CA GLY A 143 -9.52 0.51 -18.82
C GLY A 143 -8.24 0.74 -18.04
N TRP A 144 -8.04 2.02 -17.73
CA TRP A 144 -6.85 2.54 -17.08
C TRP A 144 -7.24 3.35 -15.84
N ILE A 145 -6.58 3.08 -14.73
CA ILE A 145 -6.82 3.78 -13.46
C ILE A 145 -5.53 4.48 -13.02
N GLY A 146 -5.61 5.77 -12.73
CA GLY A 146 -4.57 6.52 -12.04
C GLY A 146 -3.56 7.25 -12.91
N ASP A 147 -3.78 7.44 -14.20
CA ASP A 147 -2.91 8.23 -15.08
C ASP A 147 -2.76 9.67 -14.59
N ASP A 148 -3.87 10.38 -14.38
CA ASP A 148 -3.87 11.75 -13.90
C ASP A 148 -3.38 11.85 -12.45
N ALA A 149 -3.71 10.87 -11.62
CA ALA A 149 -3.25 10.80 -10.24
C ALA A 149 -1.72 10.70 -10.17
N ASN A 150 -1.11 9.87 -11.02
CA ASN A 150 0.34 9.75 -11.09
C ASN A 150 1.01 11.06 -11.52
N LEU A 151 0.51 11.75 -12.53
CA LEU A 151 1.02 13.06 -12.96
C LEU A 151 0.93 14.10 -11.83
N ARG A 152 -0.18 14.12 -11.10
CA ARG A 152 -0.39 15.00 -9.95
C ARG A 152 0.58 14.71 -8.81
N ILE A 153 0.77 13.43 -8.47
CA ILE A 153 1.71 12.97 -7.44
C ILE A 153 3.14 13.38 -7.83
N GLN A 154 3.54 13.20 -9.08
CA GLN A 154 4.87 13.59 -9.57
C GLN A 154 5.14 15.09 -9.43
N LYS A 155 4.16 15.96 -9.73
CA LYS A 155 4.30 17.41 -9.53
C LYS A 155 4.64 17.75 -8.07
N PHE A 156 4.01 17.07 -7.10
CA PHE A 156 4.36 17.24 -5.68
C PHE A 156 5.73 16.67 -5.33
N CYS A 157 6.12 15.55 -5.91
CA CYS A 157 7.46 14.99 -5.74
C CYS A 157 8.55 15.96 -6.23
N PHE A 158 8.37 16.62 -7.37
CA PHE A 158 9.32 17.64 -7.84
C PHE A 158 9.37 18.88 -6.93
N LYS A 159 8.21 19.33 -6.40
CA LYS A 159 8.19 20.42 -5.40
C LYS A 159 8.95 20.01 -4.13
N LEU A 160 8.80 18.77 -3.70
CA LEU A 160 9.53 18.22 -2.55
C LEU A 160 11.04 18.23 -2.78
N ASP A 161 11.50 17.82 -3.96
CA ASP A 161 12.94 17.84 -4.31
C ASP A 161 13.54 19.25 -4.23
N ARG A 162 12.82 20.23 -4.77
CA ARG A 162 13.24 21.65 -4.68
C ARG A 162 13.34 22.10 -3.22
N LEU A 163 12.39 21.70 -2.37
CA LEU A 163 12.45 22.00 -0.94
C LEU A 163 13.60 21.31 -0.24
N ILE A 164 13.87 20.03 -0.55
CA ILE A 164 14.99 19.28 0.02
C ILE A 164 16.32 19.96 -0.34
N SER A 165 16.49 20.39 -1.59
CA SER A 165 17.67 21.17 -2.02
C SER A 165 17.79 22.50 -1.28
N LYS A 166 16.69 23.22 -1.03
CA LYS A 166 16.71 24.45 -0.22
C LYS A 166 17.05 24.16 1.25
N ILE A 167 16.54 23.07 1.82
CA ILE A 167 16.81 22.67 3.21
C ILE A 167 18.30 22.40 3.43
N SER A 168 19.01 21.81 2.45
CA SER A 168 20.46 21.55 2.59
C SER A 168 21.30 22.82 2.67
N LYS A 169 20.85 23.90 2.02
CA LYS A 169 21.59 25.18 1.91
C LYS A 169 21.12 26.23 2.92
N ALA A 170 19.97 26.04 3.59
CA ALA A 170 19.35 27.07 4.44
C ALA A 170 19.96 27.15 5.84
N LYS A 171 19.99 28.37 6.41
CA LYS A 171 20.31 28.66 7.81
C LYS A 171 19.17 28.16 8.75
N SER A 172 19.43 28.06 10.04
CA SER A 172 18.56 27.36 11.03
C SER A 172 17.08 27.75 11.00
N ALA A 173 16.74 29.03 11.03
CA ALA A 173 15.35 29.50 11.03
C ALA A 173 14.61 29.17 9.72
N GLN A 174 15.23 29.46 8.56
CA GLN A 174 14.67 29.12 7.25
C GLN A 174 14.58 27.60 7.06
N LYS A 175 15.56 26.85 7.55
CA LYS A 175 15.58 25.39 7.50
C LYS A 175 14.36 24.78 8.19
N ARG A 176 13.95 25.32 9.35
CA ARG A 176 12.75 24.89 10.07
C ARG A 176 11.48 25.13 9.24
N ARG A 177 11.34 26.30 8.60
CA ARG A 177 10.19 26.64 7.73
C ARG A 177 10.12 25.71 6.53
N PHE A 178 11.24 25.48 5.83
CA PHE A 178 11.28 24.58 4.67
C PHE A 178 11.01 23.11 5.06
N LYS A 179 11.47 22.64 6.23
CA LYS A 179 11.13 21.32 6.74
C LYS A 179 9.62 21.16 6.93
N LYS A 180 8.95 22.14 7.58
CA LYS A 180 7.48 22.11 7.74
C LYS A 180 6.76 22.10 6.39
N ALA A 181 7.22 22.89 5.41
CA ALA A 181 6.66 22.88 4.06
C ALA A 181 6.87 21.55 3.34
N ALA A 182 8.04 20.93 3.49
CA ALA A 182 8.32 19.61 2.96
C ALA A 182 7.43 18.53 3.60
N ASP A 183 7.17 18.62 4.90
CA ASP A 183 6.31 17.65 5.60
C ASP A 183 4.85 17.74 5.14
N ARG A 184 4.32 18.97 4.92
CA ARG A 184 2.99 19.15 4.31
C ARG A 184 2.89 18.51 2.91
N ILE A 185 3.95 18.65 2.09
CA ILE A 185 3.95 18.02 0.75
C ILE A 185 4.02 16.48 0.88
N ARG A 186 4.82 15.94 1.79
CA ARG A 186 4.86 14.48 2.04
C ARG A 186 3.50 13.95 2.46
N CYS A 187 2.86 14.63 3.40
CA CYS A 187 1.51 14.29 3.84
C CYS A 187 0.54 14.27 2.66
N LYS A 188 0.55 15.35 1.84
CA LYS A 188 -0.31 15.43 0.66
C LYS A 188 -0.06 14.30 -0.36
N VAL A 189 1.20 13.93 -0.59
CA VAL A 189 1.54 12.78 -1.46
C VAL A 189 0.98 11.48 -0.88
N GLN A 190 1.14 11.26 0.44
CA GLN A 190 0.59 10.07 1.08
C GLN A 190 -0.93 10.00 0.99
N HIS A 191 -1.64 11.12 1.19
CA HIS A 191 -3.09 11.16 1.06
C HIS A 191 -3.55 10.85 -0.35
N LEU A 192 -2.90 11.44 -1.37
CA LEU A 192 -3.23 11.15 -2.77
C LEU A 192 -3.01 9.68 -3.13
N VAL A 193 -1.93 9.06 -2.64
CA VAL A 193 -1.67 7.64 -2.86
C VAL A 193 -2.70 6.77 -2.14
N LYS A 194 -3.02 7.08 -0.88
CA LYS A 194 -4.05 6.37 -0.14
C LYS A 194 -5.42 6.49 -0.81
N GLU A 195 -5.81 7.70 -1.22
CA GLU A 195 -7.07 7.94 -1.93
C GLU A 195 -7.15 7.12 -3.23
N LEU A 196 -6.04 7.09 -4.00
CA LEU A 196 -5.95 6.25 -5.19
C LEU A 196 -6.16 4.77 -4.85
N HIS A 197 -5.48 4.25 -3.81
CA HIS A 197 -5.63 2.88 -3.37
C HIS A 197 -7.07 2.56 -2.95
N HIS A 198 -7.68 3.42 -2.11
CA HIS A 198 -9.04 3.19 -1.62
C HIS A 198 -10.07 3.19 -2.75
N LYS A 199 -10.02 4.18 -3.64
CA LYS A 199 -10.95 4.27 -4.77
C LYS A 199 -10.78 3.11 -5.74
N THR A 200 -9.55 2.71 -6.02
CA THR A 200 -9.25 1.59 -6.91
C THR A 200 -9.71 0.27 -6.32
N ALA A 201 -9.40 0.00 -5.05
CA ALA A 201 -9.83 -1.23 -4.38
C ALA A 201 -11.36 -1.30 -4.31
N LYS A 202 -12.02 -0.19 -3.91
CA LYS A 202 -13.48 -0.10 -3.87
C LYS A 202 -14.10 -0.42 -5.23
N PHE A 203 -13.60 0.21 -6.30
CA PHE A 203 -14.10 -0.03 -7.66
C PHE A 203 -14.05 -1.52 -8.04
N PHE A 204 -12.94 -2.20 -7.76
CA PHE A 204 -12.80 -3.60 -8.15
C PHE A 204 -13.69 -4.53 -7.32
N VAL A 205 -13.76 -4.36 -6.00
CA VAL A 205 -14.58 -5.25 -5.15
C VAL A 205 -16.09 -5.02 -5.29
N GLU A 206 -16.52 -3.85 -5.80
CA GLU A 206 -17.94 -3.55 -6.08
C GLU A 206 -18.40 -4.05 -7.46
N ASN A 207 -17.47 -4.19 -8.42
CA ASN A 207 -17.82 -4.52 -9.80
C ASN A 207 -17.45 -5.95 -10.22
N PHE A 208 -16.57 -6.63 -9.46
CA PHE A 208 -16.04 -7.94 -9.83
C PHE A 208 -16.06 -8.91 -8.64
N ASP A 209 -16.31 -10.18 -8.94
CA ASP A 209 -16.36 -11.25 -7.96
C ASP A 209 -15.03 -11.96 -7.81
N VAL A 210 -14.21 -11.97 -8.89
CA VAL A 210 -12.88 -12.55 -8.92
C VAL A 210 -11.89 -11.54 -9.48
N ILE A 211 -10.83 -11.26 -8.73
CA ILE A 211 -9.76 -10.34 -9.10
C ILE A 211 -8.47 -11.12 -9.27
N LEU A 212 -7.85 -11.00 -10.44
CA LEU A 212 -6.59 -11.63 -10.81
C LEU A 212 -5.47 -10.60 -10.69
N LEU A 213 -4.57 -10.78 -9.72
CA LEU A 213 -3.46 -9.86 -9.47
C LEU A 213 -2.13 -10.62 -9.60
N PRO A 214 -1.23 -10.24 -10.53
CA PRO A 214 0.08 -10.86 -10.64
C PRO A 214 0.99 -10.50 -9.48
N SER A 215 2.04 -11.30 -9.29
CA SER A 215 3.10 -11.03 -8.32
C SER A 215 3.97 -9.85 -8.80
N PHE A 216 3.63 -8.65 -8.35
CA PHE A 216 4.41 -7.44 -8.66
C PHE A 216 5.51 -7.23 -7.63
N GLU A 217 6.69 -7.86 -7.87
CA GLU A 217 7.82 -7.82 -6.94
C GLU A 217 8.64 -6.52 -7.06
N SER A 218 8.04 -5.41 -6.65
CA SER A 218 8.67 -4.09 -6.68
C SER A 218 10.02 -4.02 -5.94
N SER A 219 10.20 -4.80 -4.88
CA SER A 219 11.45 -4.85 -4.09
C SER A 219 12.66 -5.32 -4.91
N GLN A 220 12.48 -6.33 -5.76
CA GLN A 220 13.52 -6.83 -6.65
C GLN A 220 13.82 -5.84 -7.78
N MET A 221 12.77 -5.23 -8.34
CA MET A 221 12.89 -4.26 -9.44
C MET A 221 13.62 -2.98 -9.03
N VAL A 222 13.55 -2.56 -7.76
CA VAL A 222 14.18 -1.32 -7.27
C VAL A 222 15.57 -1.50 -6.71
N SER A 223 16.04 -2.73 -6.49
CA SER A 223 17.35 -3.03 -5.93
C SER A 223 18.48 -2.43 -6.80
N LYS A 224 19.38 -1.65 -6.21
CA LYS A 224 20.45 -0.97 -6.94
C LYS A 224 21.38 -1.93 -7.68
N SER A 225 21.62 -3.11 -7.13
CA SER A 225 22.52 -4.11 -7.69
C SER A 225 21.95 -4.83 -8.92
N ARG A 226 20.63 -4.88 -9.08
CA ARG A 226 19.96 -5.68 -10.12
C ARG A 226 19.07 -4.87 -11.06
N ARG A 227 18.77 -3.60 -10.74
CA ARG A 227 17.81 -2.80 -11.51
C ARG A 227 18.31 -2.42 -12.89
N LYS A 228 17.45 -2.60 -13.89
CA LYS A 228 17.61 -2.09 -15.25
C LYS A 228 16.85 -0.80 -15.49
N ILE A 229 16.02 -0.36 -14.53
CA ILE A 229 15.14 0.80 -14.65
C ILE A 229 15.80 2.08 -14.10
N LYS A 230 15.42 3.23 -14.69
CA LYS A 230 15.97 4.55 -14.31
C LYS A 230 15.51 4.95 -12.90
N SER A 231 16.33 5.71 -12.18
CA SER A 231 16.04 6.20 -10.80
C SER A 231 14.71 6.94 -10.68
N LYS A 232 14.28 7.65 -11.71
CA LYS A 232 12.97 8.33 -11.75
C LYS A 232 11.82 7.32 -11.70
N THR A 233 11.88 6.26 -12.48
CA THR A 233 10.89 5.17 -12.51
C THR A 233 10.85 4.43 -11.17
N VAL A 234 12.02 4.13 -10.59
CA VAL A 234 12.13 3.55 -9.23
C VAL A 234 11.39 4.40 -8.21
N ARG A 235 11.62 5.71 -8.23
CA ARG A 235 10.97 6.62 -7.30
C ARG A 235 9.43 6.64 -7.48
N GLN A 236 8.94 6.63 -8.72
CA GLN A 236 7.53 6.55 -9.01
C GLN A 236 6.91 5.28 -8.47
N MET A 237 7.54 4.13 -8.74
CA MET A 237 7.13 2.82 -8.25
C MET A 237 7.05 2.78 -6.72
N LEU A 238 8.09 3.25 -6.03
CA LEU A 238 8.11 3.33 -4.56
C LEU A 238 7.06 4.30 -4.00
N THR A 239 6.78 5.40 -4.70
CA THR A 239 5.76 6.37 -4.29
C THR A 239 4.36 5.81 -4.44
N LEU A 240 4.07 5.09 -5.54
CA LEU A 240 2.77 4.44 -5.77
C LEU A 240 2.51 3.28 -4.81
N SER A 241 3.58 2.67 -4.27
CA SER A 241 3.50 1.64 -3.21
C SER A 241 2.52 0.49 -3.52
N HIS A 242 2.73 -0.18 -4.66
CA HIS A 242 1.87 -1.29 -5.12
C HIS A 242 1.72 -2.42 -4.08
N TYR A 243 2.76 -2.69 -3.28
CA TYR A 243 2.64 -3.66 -2.20
C TYR A 243 1.60 -3.25 -1.14
N ALA A 244 1.57 -1.96 -0.76
CA ALA A 244 0.56 -1.47 0.17
C ALA A 244 -0.85 -1.52 -0.45
N PHE A 245 -0.96 -1.28 -1.76
CA PHE A 245 -2.21 -1.48 -2.50
C PHE A 245 -2.66 -2.95 -2.48
N LYS A 246 -1.75 -3.91 -2.77
CA LYS A 246 -2.04 -5.35 -2.68
C LYS A 246 -2.62 -5.71 -1.31
N LYS A 247 -1.96 -5.26 -0.23
CA LYS A 247 -2.44 -5.52 1.14
C LYS A 247 -3.80 -4.88 1.45
N HIS A 248 -4.04 -3.70 0.92
CA HIS A 248 -5.33 -3.05 1.06
C HIS A 248 -6.43 -3.76 0.27
N LEU A 249 -6.13 -4.21 -0.95
CA LEU A 249 -7.04 -4.97 -1.80
C LEU A 249 -7.36 -6.35 -1.19
N GLU A 250 -6.36 -7.06 -0.64
CA GLU A 250 -6.54 -8.31 0.10
C GLU A 250 -7.55 -8.14 1.24
N TRP A 251 -7.40 -7.07 2.04
CA TRP A 251 -8.33 -6.77 3.12
C TRP A 251 -9.74 -6.46 2.60
N LYS A 252 -9.85 -5.62 1.57
CA LYS A 252 -11.15 -5.26 0.98
C LYS A 252 -11.84 -6.44 0.32
N ALA A 253 -11.10 -7.31 -0.36
CA ALA A 253 -11.62 -8.52 -0.95
C ALA A 253 -12.17 -9.48 0.13
N TRP A 254 -11.44 -9.66 1.24
CA TRP A 254 -11.93 -10.44 2.37
C TRP A 254 -13.21 -9.83 2.98
N GLU A 255 -13.26 -8.50 3.18
CA GLU A 255 -14.41 -7.78 3.75
C GLU A 255 -15.68 -7.95 2.89
N THR A 256 -15.53 -7.94 1.57
CA THR A 256 -16.65 -8.03 0.61
C THR A 256 -16.95 -9.45 0.16
N GLY A 257 -16.10 -10.44 0.50
CA GLY A 257 -16.20 -11.80 0.01
C GLY A 257 -15.72 -12.00 -1.44
N THR A 258 -15.09 -10.98 -2.04
CA THR A 258 -14.49 -11.07 -3.38
C THR A 258 -13.29 -12.02 -3.36
N ILE A 259 -13.16 -12.87 -4.37
CA ILE A 259 -12.04 -13.80 -4.49
C ILE A 259 -10.86 -13.06 -5.10
N LEU A 260 -9.75 -12.93 -4.36
CA LEU A 260 -8.51 -12.38 -4.87
C LEU A 260 -7.50 -13.50 -5.12
N LEU A 261 -7.20 -13.76 -6.39
CA LEU A 261 -6.10 -14.62 -6.79
C LEU A 261 -4.84 -13.76 -6.95
N SER A 262 -3.97 -13.80 -5.94
CA SER A 262 -2.68 -13.12 -5.97
C SER A 262 -1.59 -14.10 -6.40
N ASP A 263 -0.51 -13.55 -6.97
CA ASP A 263 0.67 -14.31 -7.40
C ASP A 263 0.47 -15.14 -8.68
N ILE A 264 -0.42 -14.67 -9.57
CA ILE A 264 -0.57 -15.23 -10.91
C ILE A 264 0.71 -15.02 -11.70
N ASN A 265 1.10 -16.05 -12.45
CA ASN A 265 2.28 -16.01 -13.31
C ASN A 265 2.07 -15.03 -14.47
N GLU A 266 2.81 -13.92 -14.48
CA GLU A 266 2.79 -12.92 -15.55
C GLU A 266 3.90 -13.10 -16.60
N ALA A 267 4.67 -14.18 -16.54
CA ALA A 267 5.79 -14.39 -17.43
C ALA A 267 5.35 -14.33 -18.90
N TYR A 268 6.05 -13.49 -19.69
CA TYR A 268 5.84 -13.24 -21.12
C TYR A 268 4.55 -12.52 -21.52
N THR A 269 3.60 -12.25 -20.63
CA THR A 269 2.31 -11.62 -20.99
C THR A 269 2.49 -10.27 -21.68
N SER A 270 3.47 -9.47 -21.29
CA SER A 270 3.75 -8.16 -21.89
C SER A 270 4.46 -8.22 -23.26
N LYS A 271 4.98 -9.40 -23.66
CA LYS A 271 5.66 -9.61 -24.96
C LYS A 271 4.84 -10.45 -25.92
N THR A 272 3.87 -11.17 -25.43
CA THR A 272 2.99 -12.01 -26.24
C THR A 272 1.81 -11.16 -26.72
N VAL A 273 1.57 -11.18 -28.03
CA VAL A 273 0.36 -10.60 -28.62
C VAL A 273 -0.82 -11.44 -28.16
N SER A 274 -1.69 -10.88 -27.34
CA SER A 274 -2.71 -11.66 -26.61
C SER A 274 -3.81 -12.28 -27.48
N TRP A 275 -3.89 -11.91 -28.76
CA TRP A 275 -4.87 -12.44 -29.73
C TRP A 275 -4.29 -13.37 -30.79
N THR A 276 -2.96 -13.37 -30.99
CA THR A 276 -2.30 -14.28 -31.95
C THR A 276 -1.33 -15.26 -31.30
N GLY A 277 -0.93 -15.00 -30.07
CA GLY A 277 0.08 -15.80 -29.36
C GLY A 277 1.53 -15.51 -29.78
N GLU A 278 1.77 -14.61 -30.76
CA GLU A 278 3.10 -14.24 -31.21
C GLU A 278 3.93 -13.58 -30.12
N ILE A 279 5.22 -13.90 -30.04
CA ILE A 279 6.17 -13.20 -29.17
C ILE A 279 6.89 -12.11 -29.97
N VAL A 280 6.74 -10.86 -29.54
CA VAL A 280 7.33 -9.70 -30.20
C VAL A 280 8.29 -8.93 -29.27
N LYS A 281 9.32 -8.31 -29.86
CA LYS A 281 10.23 -7.41 -29.17
C LYS A 281 9.64 -6.01 -29.14
N ILE A 282 9.12 -5.57 -28.00
CA ILE A 282 8.38 -4.28 -27.87
C ILE A 282 9.30 -3.13 -27.47
N GLY A 283 10.38 -3.39 -26.70
CA GLY A 283 11.24 -2.34 -26.14
C GLY A 283 10.46 -1.36 -25.23
N GLY A 284 10.53 -0.06 -25.55
CA GLY A 284 9.82 1.01 -24.83
C GLY A 284 8.51 1.47 -25.48
N ALA A 285 8.02 0.80 -26.51
CA ALA A 285 6.81 1.19 -27.24
C ALA A 285 5.56 1.13 -26.35
N ARG A 286 4.60 2.01 -26.63
CA ARG A 286 3.29 2.04 -25.95
C ARG A 286 2.28 1.09 -26.55
N VAL A 287 2.50 0.68 -27.77
CA VAL A 287 1.61 -0.21 -28.51
C VAL A 287 2.34 -1.49 -28.87
N ILE A 288 1.62 -2.59 -28.87
CA ILE A 288 2.03 -3.87 -29.42
C ILE A 288 1.39 -4.03 -30.78
N LYS A 289 2.15 -4.51 -31.76
CA LYS A 289 1.68 -4.77 -33.14
C LYS A 289 1.93 -6.24 -33.46
N SER A 290 0.90 -6.93 -33.89
CA SER A 290 1.00 -8.28 -34.44
C SER A 290 1.67 -8.23 -35.83
N LYS A 291 2.49 -9.23 -36.11
CA LYS A 291 3.14 -9.38 -37.41
C LYS A 291 2.23 -10.12 -38.40
N SER A 292 1.39 -11.02 -37.91
CA SER A 292 0.52 -11.87 -38.74
C SER A 292 -0.67 -11.10 -39.30
N ASP A 293 -1.33 -10.26 -38.51
CA ASP A 293 -2.55 -9.56 -38.94
C ASP A 293 -2.42 -8.03 -38.97
N GLY A 294 -1.27 -7.49 -38.54
CA GLY A 294 -1.00 -6.05 -38.54
C GLY A 294 -1.77 -5.23 -37.51
N ARG A 295 -2.66 -5.84 -36.73
CA ARG A 295 -3.45 -5.16 -35.71
C ARG A 295 -2.55 -4.62 -34.58
N VAL A 296 -2.99 -3.54 -33.98
CA VAL A 296 -2.30 -2.87 -32.84
C VAL A 296 -3.19 -2.75 -31.64
N MET A 297 -2.59 -2.85 -30.45
CA MET A 297 -3.27 -2.66 -29.18
C MET A 297 -2.36 -1.86 -28.24
N ASP A 298 -2.94 -1.17 -27.24
CA ASP A 298 -2.16 -0.62 -26.15
C ASP A 298 -1.42 -1.74 -25.42
N ARG A 299 -0.15 -1.51 -25.08
CA ARG A 299 0.73 -2.53 -24.50
C ARG A 299 0.29 -2.97 -23.14
N ASP A 300 -0.14 -2.00 -22.29
CA ASP A 300 -0.51 -2.27 -20.90
C ASP A 300 -1.87 -3.01 -20.90
N LEU A 301 -2.78 -2.67 -21.82
CA LEU A 301 -4.01 -3.41 -22.05
C LEU A 301 -3.77 -4.84 -22.55
N ASN A 302 -2.82 -5.01 -23.47
CA ASN A 302 -2.40 -6.34 -23.92
C ASN A 302 -1.83 -7.17 -22.76
N GLY A 303 -1.07 -6.54 -21.85
CA GLY A 303 -0.56 -7.17 -20.65
C GLY A 303 -1.69 -7.66 -19.72
N ALA A 304 -2.65 -6.81 -19.42
CA ALA A 304 -3.80 -7.16 -18.61
C ALA A 304 -4.64 -8.30 -19.22
N ARG A 305 -4.89 -8.23 -20.55
CA ARG A 305 -5.57 -9.32 -21.29
C ARG A 305 -4.76 -10.62 -21.27
N GLY A 306 -3.44 -10.52 -21.40
CA GLY A 306 -2.54 -11.68 -21.31
C GLY A 306 -2.58 -12.36 -19.95
N ILE A 307 -2.64 -11.58 -18.86
CA ILE A 307 -2.81 -12.08 -17.49
C ILE A 307 -4.16 -12.78 -17.34
N PHE A 308 -5.23 -12.19 -17.88
CA PHE A 308 -6.57 -12.77 -17.87
C PHE A 308 -6.60 -14.15 -18.56
N LEU A 309 -6.14 -14.21 -19.81
CA LEU A 309 -6.12 -15.45 -20.58
C LEU A 309 -5.27 -16.54 -19.93
N ARG A 310 -4.11 -16.16 -19.40
CA ARG A 310 -3.23 -17.11 -18.72
C ARG A 310 -3.85 -17.66 -17.45
N ALA A 311 -4.47 -16.83 -16.64
CA ALA A 311 -5.17 -17.27 -15.43
C ALA A 311 -6.28 -18.28 -15.74
N LEU A 312 -6.99 -18.12 -16.86
CA LEU A 312 -8.00 -19.08 -17.31
C LEU A 312 -7.40 -20.45 -17.68
N VAL A 313 -6.18 -20.47 -18.20
CA VAL A 313 -5.47 -21.73 -18.53
C VAL A 313 -4.96 -22.39 -17.25
N ASP A 314 -4.34 -21.59 -16.35
CA ASP A 314 -3.67 -22.09 -15.17
C ASP A 314 -4.66 -22.43 -14.02
N THR A 315 -5.94 -21.99 -14.13
CA THR A 315 -6.97 -22.14 -13.08
C THR A 315 -8.26 -22.77 -13.66
N PRO A 316 -8.35 -24.10 -13.75
CA PRO A 316 -9.48 -24.80 -14.41
C PRO A 316 -10.88 -24.46 -13.87
N TRP A 317 -11.02 -24.28 -12.52
CA TRP A 317 -12.32 -23.92 -11.93
C TRP A 317 -12.78 -22.53 -12.35
N LEU A 318 -11.85 -21.60 -12.54
CA LEU A 318 -12.15 -20.24 -13.02
C LEU A 318 -12.73 -20.30 -14.45
N ARG A 319 -12.15 -21.16 -15.28
CA ARG A 319 -12.65 -21.41 -16.63
C ARG A 319 -14.07 -21.96 -16.64
N ALA A 320 -14.34 -22.90 -15.72
CA ALA A 320 -15.69 -23.50 -15.62
C ALA A 320 -16.76 -22.53 -15.09
N SER A 321 -16.34 -21.48 -14.36
CA SER A 321 -17.25 -20.46 -13.81
C SER A 321 -17.64 -19.36 -14.80
N LEU A 322 -16.96 -19.29 -15.95
CA LEU A 322 -17.20 -18.26 -16.98
C LEU A 322 -18.21 -18.73 -18.01
N PRO A 323 -19.06 -17.83 -18.51
CA PRO A 323 -19.96 -18.14 -19.61
C PRO A 323 -19.22 -18.61 -20.88
N ALA A 324 -19.79 -19.57 -21.61
CA ALA A 324 -19.15 -20.18 -22.76
C ALA A 324 -18.71 -19.18 -23.87
N TYR A 325 -19.39 -18.05 -24.01
CA TYR A 325 -19.08 -17.04 -25.01
C TYR A 325 -17.71 -16.34 -24.78
N VAL A 326 -17.17 -16.36 -23.55
CA VAL A 326 -15.85 -15.78 -23.24
C VAL A 326 -14.73 -16.47 -24.02
N PHE A 327 -14.90 -17.73 -24.36
CA PHE A 327 -13.93 -18.53 -25.11
C PHE A 327 -14.07 -18.35 -26.62
N ALA A 328 -15.12 -17.69 -27.10
CA ALA A 328 -15.37 -17.41 -28.50
C ALA A 328 -14.72 -16.11 -29.00
N ILE A 329 -14.04 -15.37 -28.14
CA ILE A 329 -13.33 -14.13 -28.50
C ILE A 329 -11.93 -14.52 -29.04
N ASN A 330 -11.89 -14.96 -30.30
CA ASN A 330 -10.69 -15.10 -31.10
C ASN A 330 -10.39 -13.81 -31.89
#